data_72235beebf616fb3d5c05a9bb84a8a09
#
_entry.id   72235beebf616fb3d5c05a9bb84a8a09
#
_cell.length_a   1.000
_cell.length_b   1.000
_cell.length_c   1.000
_cell.angle_alpha   90.00
_cell.angle_beta   90.00
_cell.angle_gamma   90.00
#
_symmetry.space_group_name_H-M   'P 1'
#
loop_
_entity.id
_entity.type
_entity.pdbx_description
1 polymer ?
#
loop_
_entity_poly.entity_id
_entity_poly.type
_entity_poly.pdbx_seq_one_letter_code
_entity_poly.pdbx_strand_id
1 'polypeptide(L)'
;SIFKSSMTLLRSAVIAAAGMALSLQGAAHAGGGATITSYGQRALLIQGGGQSVLLNPYQAVGCAAGLPEPRVNAAIILASSQLADEGATGIAGGRYLVEPGAYRIGGLNLEGFGSPHDRMGGRRFGNATIWRWSQGGLNFAHVGATAGPISGADQVLLGRPDVLILGVGGGSKIFDGDEAAALVNQLNPKRVIPVQYVIGEPPEGCDQGGVQPFLDAMAGTTVRKVGRSISLPGQLDDSTVVTVMN
;
A
#
# COMPACT_ATOMS: atom_id res chain seq x y z
N SER A 1 56.61 -79.77 -22.00
CA SER A 1 56.73 -78.88 -20.87
C SER A 1 56.01 -77.60 -21.11
N ILE A 2 55.17 -77.31 -20.21
CA ILE A 2 54.05 -76.43 -20.05
C ILE A 2 54.55 -75.02 -19.81
N PHE A 3 53.99 -74.04 -20.51
CA PHE A 3 54.00 -72.65 -20.05
C PHE A 3 52.59 -72.11 -20.16
N LYS A 4 51.95 -71.92 -19.03
CA LYS A 4 50.69 -71.21 -18.85
C LYS A 4 51.01 -69.69 -18.79
N SER A 5 50.49 -68.97 -19.72
CA SER A 5 50.52 -67.49 -19.68
C SER A 5 49.21 -66.99 -19.08
N SER A 6 49.30 -66.36 -17.89
CA SER A 6 48.19 -65.72 -17.21
C SER A 6 47.98 -64.33 -17.78
N MET A 7 46.85 -64.12 -18.40
CA MET A 7 46.45 -62.83 -18.90
C MET A 7 45.66 -62.05 -17.79
N THR A 8 46.28 -61.05 -17.28
CA THR A 8 45.71 -60.16 -16.25
C THR A 8 44.83 -59.10 -16.93
N LEU A 9 43.51 -59.24 -16.71
CA LEU A 9 42.53 -58.24 -17.16
C LEU A 9 42.57 -57.03 -16.24
N LEU A 10 43.07 -55.90 -16.76
CA LEU A 10 42.86 -54.60 -16.12
C LEU A 10 41.41 -54.17 -16.32
N ARG A 11 40.65 -54.14 -15.23
CA ARG A 11 39.35 -53.49 -15.18
C ARG A 11 39.56 -52.03 -14.91
N SER A 12 39.34 -51.22 -15.93
CA SER A 12 39.26 -49.74 -15.79
C SER A 12 37.93 -49.39 -15.07
N ALA A 13 38.01 -48.93 -13.86
CA ALA A 13 36.87 -48.35 -13.17
C ALA A 13 36.66 -46.91 -13.65
N VAL A 14 35.60 -46.72 -14.39
CA VAL A 14 35.13 -45.35 -14.73
C VAL A 14 34.38 -44.83 -13.51
N ILE A 15 35.00 -43.90 -12.81
CA ILE A 15 34.34 -43.13 -11.74
C ILE A 15 33.49 -42.05 -12.43
N ALA A 16 32.20 -42.28 -12.51
CA ALA A 16 31.23 -41.25 -12.88
C ALA A 16 31.11 -40.26 -11.70
N ALA A 17 31.77 -39.11 -11.82
CA ALA A 17 31.55 -38.00 -10.91
C ALA A 17 30.15 -37.42 -11.23
N ALA A 18 29.16 -37.82 -10.48
CA ALA A 18 27.87 -37.15 -10.46
C ALA A 18 28.06 -35.77 -9.82
N GLY A 19 28.21 -34.76 -10.66
CA GLY A 19 28.18 -33.36 -10.23
C GLY A 19 26.78 -33.05 -9.70
N MET A 20 26.62 -33.06 -8.36
CA MET A 20 25.52 -32.42 -7.70
C MET A 20 25.64 -30.91 -7.94
N ALA A 21 24.94 -30.40 -8.93
CA ALA A 21 24.65 -29.00 -9.02
C ALA A 21 23.73 -28.67 -7.83
N LEU A 22 24.31 -28.19 -6.73
CA LEU A 22 23.55 -27.47 -5.73
C LEU A 22 23.01 -26.23 -6.45
N SER A 23 21.75 -26.29 -6.86
CA SER A 23 20.98 -25.08 -7.12
C SER A 23 20.88 -24.35 -5.78
N LEU A 24 21.73 -23.36 -5.60
CA LEU A 24 21.50 -22.29 -4.64
C LEU A 24 20.21 -21.58 -5.11
N GLN A 25 19.07 -22.17 -4.78
CA GLN A 25 17.85 -21.42 -4.66
C GLN A 25 18.15 -20.45 -3.51
N GLY A 26 18.55 -19.24 -3.88
CA GLY A 26 18.61 -18.16 -2.94
C GLY A 26 17.27 -18.17 -2.21
N ALA A 27 17.28 -18.46 -0.93
CA ALA A 27 16.16 -18.23 -0.07
C ALA A 27 15.75 -16.79 -0.34
N ALA A 28 14.67 -16.59 -1.08
CA ALA A 28 14.00 -15.32 -1.12
C ALA A 28 13.85 -14.97 0.35
N HIS A 29 14.55 -13.95 0.79
CA HIS A 29 14.44 -13.47 2.15
C HIS A 29 12.96 -13.12 2.31
N ALA A 30 12.21 -14.01 2.99
CA ALA A 30 10.84 -13.76 3.46
C ALA A 30 10.93 -12.65 4.52
N GLY A 31 11.52 -11.55 4.15
CA GLY A 31 12.03 -10.67 5.16
C GLY A 31 11.66 -9.27 4.98
N GLY A 32 11.28 -8.80 4.03
CA GLY A 32 11.14 -7.41 4.21
C GLY A 32 10.79 -6.66 2.94
N GLY A 33 9.87 -5.79 3.10
CA GLY A 33 9.48 -4.86 2.09
C GLY A 33 8.11 -5.14 1.51
N ALA A 34 7.70 -4.21 0.68
CA ALA A 34 6.43 -4.26 0.00
C ALA A 34 6.54 -3.63 -1.39
N THR A 35 5.79 -4.19 -2.32
CA THR A 35 5.53 -3.57 -3.61
C THR A 35 4.18 -2.86 -3.53
N ILE A 36 4.13 -1.61 -3.95
CA ILE A 36 2.93 -0.78 -3.95
C ILE A 36 2.61 -0.41 -5.39
N THR A 37 1.42 -0.72 -5.84
CA THR A 37 0.93 -0.40 -7.19
C THR A 37 -0.26 0.54 -7.10
N SER A 38 -0.21 1.64 -7.84
CA SER A 38 -1.25 2.68 -7.87
C SER A 38 -2.26 2.43 -8.97
N TYR A 39 -3.51 2.68 -8.67
CA TYR A 39 -4.64 2.67 -9.61
C TYR A 39 -5.35 4.03 -9.54
N GLY A 40 -5.09 4.87 -10.53
CA GLY A 40 -5.73 6.17 -10.66
C GLY A 40 -5.48 7.15 -9.51
N GLN A 41 -4.36 7.01 -8.79
CA GLN A 41 -4.01 7.82 -7.62
C GLN A 41 -5.07 7.74 -6.49
N ARG A 42 -5.85 6.66 -6.45
CA ARG A 42 -6.94 6.43 -5.50
C ARG A 42 -6.83 5.11 -4.79
N ALA A 43 -6.79 4.01 -5.53
CA ALA A 43 -6.59 2.68 -4.99
C ALA A 43 -5.11 2.29 -5.03
N LEU A 44 -4.65 1.64 -3.99
CA LEU A 44 -3.29 1.09 -3.91
C LEU A 44 -3.35 -0.40 -3.60
N LEU A 45 -2.60 -1.19 -4.35
CA LEU A 45 -2.35 -2.60 -4.03
C LEU A 45 -1.00 -2.73 -3.33
N ILE A 46 -0.99 -3.27 -2.11
CA ILE A 46 0.22 -3.49 -1.32
C ILE A 46 0.46 -4.98 -1.23
N GLN A 47 1.60 -5.42 -1.73
CA GLN A 47 2.03 -6.81 -1.72
C GLN A 47 3.33 -6.93 -0.92
N GLY A 48 3.34 -7.79 0.09
CA GLY A 48 4.49 -8.02 0.94
C GLY A 48 4.15 -8.99 2.08
N GLY A 49 5.15 -9.65 2.62
CA GLY A 49 4.96 -10.62 3.69
C GLY A 49 4.04 -11.80 3.31
N GLY A 50 3.95 -12.14 2.03
CA GLY A 50 3.08 -13.21 1.53
C GLY A 50 1.60 -12.83 1.46
N GLN A 51 1.25 -11.55 1.63
CA GLN A 51 -0.11 -11.04 1.62
C GLN A 51 -0.30 -9.93 0.59
N SER A 52 -1.56 -9.72 0.20
CA SER A 52 -1.97 -8.63 -0.66
C SER A 52 -3.13 -7.86 -0.03
N VAL A 53 -2.98 -6.54 0.05
CA VAL A 53 -3.96 -5.61 0.59
C VAL A 53 -4.29 -4.58 -0.46
N LEU A 54 -5.55 -4.49 -0.85
CA LEU A 54 -6.05 -3.45 -1.76
C LEU A 54 -6.79 -2.38 -0.95
N LEU A 55 -6.41 -1.13 -1.16
CA LEU A 55 -7.00 0.02 -0.49
C LEU A 55 -7.95 0.75 -1.43
N ASN A 56 -9.15 1.04 -0.96
CA ASN A 56 -10.14 1.89 -1.62
C ASN A 56 -10.38 1.59 -3.11
N PRO A 57 -10.79 0.36 -3.48
CA PRO A 57 -11.25 0.10 -4.83
C PRO A 57 -12.44 1.01 -5.17
N TYR A 58 -12.56 1.39 -6.43
CA TYR A 58 -13.57 2.35 -6.88
C TYR A 58 -14.25 1.90 -8.16
N GLN A 59 -15.50 2.33 -8.31
CA GLN A 59 -16.18 2.40 -9.60
C GLN A 59 -15.80 3.71 -10.30
N ALA A 60 -15.84 3.71 -11.63
CA ALA A 60 -15.52 4.89 -12.46
C ALA A 60 -16.65 5.95 -12.41
N VAL A 61 -16.95 6.43 -11.21
CA VAL A 61 -18.00 7.44 -10.96
C VAL A 61 -17.45 8.56 -10.05
N GLY A 62 -18.17 9.65 -9.92
CA GLY A 62 -17.75 10.76 -9.07
C GLY A 62 -16.38 11.29 -9.46
N CYS A 63 -15.50 11.47 -8.47
CA CYS A 63 -14.12 11.91 -8.74
C CYS A 63 -13.26 10.84 -9.43
N ALA A 64 -13.70 9.59 -9.49
CA ALA A 64 -13.05 8.52 -10.23
C ALA A 64 -13.58 8.34 -11.67
N ALA A 65 -14.52 9.18 -12.11
CA ALA A 65 -15.09 9.07 -13.44
C ALA A 65 -14.00 9.16 -14.53
N GLY A 66 -14.10 8.24 -15.49
CA GLY A 66 -13.12 8.14 -16.59
C GLY A 66 -11.85 7.36 -16.27
N LEU A 67 -11.64 6.95 -15.01
CA LEU A 67 -10.50 6.12 -14.64
C LEU A 67 -10.81 4.62 -14.85
N PRO A 68 -9.81 3.82 -15.24
CA PRO A 68 -9.94 2.37 -15.24
C PRO A 68 -10.21 1.83 -13.83
N GLU A 69 -11.24 1.02 -13.66
CA GLU A 69 -11.52 0.38 -12.37
C GLU A 69 -10.43 -0.63 -11.99
N PRO A 70 -10.03 -0.68 -10.69
CA PRO A 70 -8.96 -1.58 -10.23
C PRO A 70 -9.48 -3.02 -10.08
N ARG A 71 -9.71 -3.72 -11.19
CA ARG A 71 -10.18 -5.11 -11.23
C ARG A 71 -9.00 -6.06 -11.01
N VAL A 72 -8.62 -6.20 -9.75
CA VAL A 72 -7.52 -7.05 -9.30
C VAL A 72 -7.98 -7.96 -8.18
N ASN A 73 -7.26 -9.06 -7.95
CA ASN A 73 -7.47 -9.92 -6.80
C ASN A 73 -6.51 -9.54 -5.69
N ALA A 74 -7.04 -9.42 -4.48
CA ALA A 74 -6.27 -9.21 -3.25
C ALA A 74 -6.82 -10.13 -2.17
N ALA A 75 -6.00 -10.52 -1.21
CA ALA A 75 -6.48 -11.31 -0.08
C ALA A 75 -7.41 -10.48 0.82
N ILE A 76 -7.08 -9.20 0.98
CA ILE A 76 -7.76 -8.27 1.88
C ILE A 76 -8.04 -6.97 1.12
N ILE A 77 -9.25 -6.44 1.32
CA ILE A 77 -9.64 -5.10 0.84
C ILE A 77 -9.97 -4.26 2.05
N LEU A 78 -9.29 -3.13 2.20
CA LEU A 78 -9.55 -2.14 3.23
C LEU A 78 -10.17 -0.90 2.59
N ALA A 79 -11.36 -0.54 3.00
CA ALA A 79 -12.04 0.63 2.49
C ALA A 79 -12.23 1.68 3.59
N SER A 80 -12.12 2.96 3.21
CA SER A 80 -12.42 4.08 4.10
C SER A 80 -13.93 4.25 4.30
N SER A 81 -14.72 3.98 3.26
CA SER A 81 -16.18 4.04 3.25
C SER A 81 -16.76 3.10 2.20
N GLN A 82 -18.08 3.04 2.10
CA GLN A 82 -18.78 2.27 1.07
C GLN A 82 -19.18 3.12 -0.15
N LEU A 83 -18.71 4.37 -0.24
CA LEU A 83 -18.97 5.20 -1.40
C LEU A 83 -18.31 4.61 -2.66
N ALA A 84 -19.03 4.65 -3.75
CA ALA A 84 -18.66 3.95 -4.99
C ALA A 84 -17.30 4.40 -5.55
N ASP A 85 -16.90 5.64 -5.34
CA ASP A 85 -15.65 6.21 -5.84
C ASP A 85 -14.46 6.10 -4.87
N GLU A 86 -14.65 5.45 -3.71
CA GLU A 86 -13.60 5.33 -2.70
C GLU A 86 -13.69 4.09 -1.79
N GLY A 87 -14.56 3.14 -2.13
CA GLY A 87 -14.75 1.93 -1.32
C GLY A 87 -15.74 0.97 -1.94
N ALA A 88 -15.73 0.85 -3.25
CA ALA A 88 -16.67 0.02 -3.99
C ALA A 88 -16.51 -1.47 -3.64
N THR A 89 -17.64 -2.13 -3.52
CA THR A 89 -17.72 -3.61 -3.48
C THR A 89 -17.88 -4.17 -4.90
N GLY A 90 -17.47 -5.43 -5.09
CA GLY A 90 -17.67 -6.13 -6.37
C GLY A 90 -16.71 -5.72 -7.50
N ILE A 91 -15.75 -4.85 -7.24
CA ILE A 91 -14.71 -4.45 -8.21
C ILE A 91 -13.52 -5.40 -8.15
N ALA A 92 -13.10 -5.74 -6.94
CA ALA A 92 -11.96 -6.62 -6.69
C ALA A 92 -12.40 -7.85 -5.90
N GLY A 93 -11.75 -8.99 -6.12
CA GLY A 93 -11.89 -10.16 -5.27
C GLY A 93 -11.07 -10.00 -3.99
N GLY A 94 -11.57 -10.55 -2.88
CA GLY A 94 -10.91 -10.53 -1.59
C GLY A 94 -11.89 -10.28 -0.44
N ARG A 95 -11.38 -10.36 0.79
CA ARG A 95 -12.17 -10.08 1.98
C ARG A 95 -12.27 -8.57 2.20
N TYR A 96 -13.47 -8.05 2.07
CA TYR A 96 -13.77 -6.63 2.18
C TYR A 96 -14.02 -6.23 3.64
N LEU A 97 -13.27 -5.23 4.13
CA LEU A 97 -13.41 -4.64 5.45
C LEU A 97 -13.59 -3.12 5.30
N VAL A 98 -14.60 -2.60 5.98
CA VAL A 98 -14.89 -1.16 6.03
C VAL A 98 -15.26 -0.69 7.44
N GLU A 99 -15.76 -1.58 8.29
CA GLU A 99 -16.14 -1.23 9.65
C GLU A 99 -14.92 -1.11 10.58
N PRO A 100 -14.88 -0.11 11.46
CA PRO A 100 -13.85 -0.02 12.50
C PRO A 100 -13.81 -1.29 13.36
N GLY A 101 -12.61 -1.65 13.81
CA GLY A 101 -12.40 -2.83 14.64
C GLY A 101 -11.01 -3.40 14.49
N ALA A 102 -10.78 -4.49 15.20
CA ALA A 102 -9.53 -5.25 15.13
C ALA A 102 -9.80 -6.59 14.41
N TYR A 103 -9.01 -6.86 13.39
CA TYR A 103 -9.15 -8.06 12.56
C TYR A 103 -7.81 -8.77 12.46
N ARG A 104 -7.86 -10.09 12.36
CA ARG A 104 -6.68 -10.91 12.07
C ARG A 104 -6.97 -11.79 10.85
N ILE A 105 -6.26 -11.51 9.75
CA ILE A 105 -6.47 -12.18 8.46
C ILE A 105 -5.12 -12.48 7.83
N GLY A 106 -4.87 -13.74 7.48
CA GLY A 106 -3.66 -14.15 6.80
C GLY A 106 -2.37 -13.79 7.54
N GLY A 107 -2.40 -13.76 8.87
CA GLY A 107 -1.28 -13.37 9.72
C GLY A 107 -1.11 -11.86 9.89
N LEU A 108 -1.91 -11.02 9.23
CA LEU A 108 -1.93 -9.58 9.43
C LEU A 108 -2.90 -9.21 10.55
N ASN A 109 -2.47 -8.31 11.42
CA ASN A 109 -3.33 -7.63 12.40
C ASN A 109 -3.72 -6.27 11.80
N LEU A 110 -5.02 -6.10 11.56
CA LEU A 110 -5.58 -4.91 10.93
C LEU A 110 -6.43 -4.18 11.95
N GLU A 111 -6.17 -2.91 12.16
CA GLU A 111 -6.96 -2.09 13.07
C GLU A 111 -7.59 -0.92 12.32
N GLY A 112 -8.90 -0.79 12.43
CA GLY A 112 -9.68 0.30 11.87
C GLY A 112 -10.23 1.22 12.94
N PHE A 113 -10.14 2.53 12.73
CA PHE A 113 -10.63 3.58 13.61
C PHE A 113 -11.64 4.46 12.87
N GLY A 114 -12.73 4.82 13.54
CA GLY A 114 -13.69 5.78 12.98
C GLY A 114 -13.17 7.21 13.07
N SER A 115 -13.33 7.97 12.00
CA SER A 115 -13.02 9.40 11.94
C SER A 115 -14.10 10.13 11.14
N PRO A 116 -14.42 11.40 11.44
CA PRO A 116 -15.39 12.13 10.63
C PRO A 116 -15.01 12.14 9.16
N HIS A 117 -15.93 11.70 8.30
CA HIS A 117 -15.69 11.64 6.85
C HIS A 117 -15.76 13.02 6.21
N ASP A 118 -16.52 13.91 6.81
CA ASP A 118 -16.75 15.26 6.30
C ASP A 118 -16.33 16.35 7.27
N ARG A 119 -16.30 17.60 6.77
CA ARG A 119 -15.90 18.78 7.54
C ARG A 119 -16.96 19.24 8.57
N MET A 120 -18.08 18.53 8.63
CA MET A 120 -19.20 18.83 9.54
C MET A 120 -19.28 17.83 10.71
N GLY A 121 -18.18 17.19 11.04
CA GLY A 121 -18.14 16.19 12.12
C GLY A 121 -18.89 14.90 11.78
N GLY A 122 -18.96 14.54 10.52
CA GLY A 122 -19.65 13.34 10.05
C GLY A 122 -21.16 13.50 9.84
N ARG A 123 -21.69 14.73 9.95
CA ARG A 123 -23.15 14.94 9.82
C ARG A 123 -23.68 14.69 8.41
N ARG A 124 -22.83 14.81 7.39
CA ARG A 124 -23.24 14.61 5.99
C ARG A 124 -22.91 13.19 5.50
N PHE A 125 -21.72 12.69 5.74
CA PHE A 125 -21.23 11.43 5.21
C PHE A 125 -20.87 10.40 6.28
N GLY A 126 -21.18 10.67 7.56
CA GLY A 126 -20.87 9.77 8.66
C GLY A 126 -19.37 9.72 8.97
N ASN A 127 -18.92 8.56 9.43
CA ASN A 127 -17.51 8.32 9.70
C ASN A 127 -16.86 7.55 8.55
N ALA A 128 -15.61 7.87 8.27
CA ALA A 128 -14.70 7.05 7.50
C ALA A 128 -13.89 6.16 8.45
N THR A 129 -13.31 5.09 7.93
CA THR A 129 -12.41 4.22 8.67
C THR A 129 -10.97 4.48 8.26
N ILE A 130 -10.13 4.76 9.23
CA ILE A 130 -8.68 4.86 9.10
C ILE A 130 -8.11 3.49 9.46
N TRP A 131 -7.13 3.01 8.71
CA TRP A 131 -6.54 1.71 8.91
C TRP A 131 -5.07 1.80 9.30
N ARG A 132 -4.63 0.92 10.20
CA ARG A 132 -3.21 0.66 10.44
C ARG A 132 -2.93 -0.84 10.47
N TRP A 133 -1.78 -1.24 9.98
CA TRP A 133 -1.30 -2.63 10.03
C TRP A 133 0.20 -2.67 9.75
N SER A 134 0.81 -3.81 10.04
CA SER A 134 2.21 -4.10 9.67
C SER A 134 2.24 -5.17 8.60
N GLN A 135 3.04 -4.95 7.56
CA GLN A 135 3.20 -5.87 6.43
C GLN A 135 4.60 -5.72 5.85
N GLY A 136 5.28 -6.86 5.59
CA GLY A 136 6.62 -6.83 5.03
C GLY A 136 7.64 -6.11 5.90
N GLY A 137 7.46 -6.05 7.22
CA GLY A 137 8.31 -5.32 8.16
C GLY A 137 8.04 -3.82 8.23
N LEU A 138 7.06 -3.31 7.50
CA LEU A 138 6.69 -1.89 7.47
C LEU A 138 5.36 -1.66 8.20
N ASN A 139 5.28 -0.57 8.94
CA ASN A 139 4.04 -0.08 9.56
C ASN A 139 3.33 0.86 8.60
N PHE A 140 2.13 0.48 8.18
CA PHE A 140 1.28 1.26 7.29
C PHE A 140 0.18 1.97 8.06
N ALA A 141 -0.14 3.19 7.65
CA ALA A 141 -1.35 3.90 8.03
C ALA A 141 -2.04 4.40 6.77
N HIS A 142 -3.35 4.15 6.65
CA HIS A 142 -4.18 4.61 5.55
C HIS A 142 -5.23 5.58 6.04
N VAL A 143 -5.08 6.83 5.67
CA VAL A 143 -6.00 7.93 5.95
C VAL A 143 -6.51 8.47 4.61
N GLY A 144 -7.14 7.56 3.83
CA GLY A 144 -7.46 7.83 2.42
C GLY A 144 -8.60 8.81 2.25
N ALA A 145 -9.71 8.60 2.94
CA ALA A 145 -10.92 9.38 2.77
C ALA A 145 -11.44 9.88 4.13
N THR A 146 -10.95 11.03 4.54
CA THR A 146 -11.48 11.76 5.70
C THR A 146 -11.19 13.25 5.50
N ALA A 147 -12.06 14.11 5.98
CA ALA A 147 -11.88 15.55 6.00
C ALA A 147 -11.97 16.12 7.43
N GLY A 148 -12.35 15.29 8.38
CA GLY A 148 -12.33 15.67 9.78
C GLY A 148 -10.94 15.55 10.38
N PRO A 149 -10.64 16.34 11.43
CA PRO A 149 -9.35 16.24 12.12
C PRO A 149 -9.21 14.85 12.76
N ILE A 150 -8.02 14.30 12.68
CA ILE A 150 -7.67 13.06 13.38
C ILE A 150 -7.49 13.41 14.86
N SER A 151 -8.21 12.74 15.74
CA SER A 151 -8.13 12.98 17.19
C SER A 151 -6.71 12.72 17.72
N GLY A 152 -6.35 13.41 18.80
CA GLY A 152 -5.05 13.18 19.45
C GLY A 152 -4.89 11.72 19.92
N ALA A 153 -5.97 11.08 20.36
CA ALA A 153 -5.95 9.67 20.72
C ALA A 153 -5.65 8.78 19.52
N ASP A 154 -6.28 9.03 18.37
CA ASP A 154 -6.03 8.27 17.14
C ASP A 154 -4.63 8.52 16.60
N GLN A 155 -4.09 9.74 16.71
CA GLN A 155 -2.71 10.02 16.36
C GLN A 155 -1.71 9.22 17.20
N VAL A 156 -1.98 9.07 18.50
CA VAL A 156 -1.16 8.22 19.38
C VAL A 156 -1.21 6.77 18.93
N LEU A 157 -2.39 6.28 18.56
CA LEU A 157 -2.56 4.90 18.06
C LEU A 157 -1.86 4.68 16.72
N LEU A 158 -1.91 5.66 15.81
CA LEU A 158 -1.21 5.60 14.53
C LEU A 158 0.32 5.63 14.71
N GLY A 159 0.79 6.29 15.76
CA GLY A 159 2.21 6.41 16.07
C GLY A 159 2.99 7.12 14.95
N ARG A 160 4.21 6.65 14.69
CA ARG A 160 5.03 7.06 13.55
C ARG A 160 4.98 5.98 12.48
N PRO A 161 4.12 6.07 11.47
CA PRO A 161 4.07 5.05 10.42
C PRO A 161 5.33 5.09 9.54
N ASP A 162 5.75 3.93 9.06
CA ASP A 162 6.77 3.88 8.01
C ASP A 162 6.21 4.44 6.71
N VAL A 163 4.98 4.08 6.39
CA VAL A 163 4.27 4.55 5.19
C VAL A 163 2.91 5.11 5.60
N LEU A 164 2.73 6.39 5.36
CA LEU A 164 1.45 7.08 5.50
C LEU A 164 0.84 7.31 4.13
N ILE A 165 -0.36 6.77 3.92
CA ILE A 165 -1.16 6.96 2.71
C ILE A 165 -2.33 7.85 3.12
N LEU A 166 -2.47 9.02 2.48
CA LEU A 166 -3.52 9.95 2.85
C LEU A 166 -4.08 10.68 1.64
N GLY A 167 -5.39 10.98 1.73
CA GLY A 167 -6.07 11.84 0.77
C GLY A 167 -5.61 13.29 0.90
N VAL A 168 -5.43 13.95 -0.24
CA VAL A 168 -4.92 15.33 -0.30
C VAL A 168 -5.73 16.25 -1.23
N GLY A 169 -6.71 15.70 -1.94
CA GLY A 169 -7.40 16.42 -3.01
C GLY A 169 -8.40 17.48 -2.54
N GLY A 170 -8.72 17.54 -1.27
CA GLY A 170 -9.69 18.50 -0.75
C GLY A 170 -11.14 18.13 -1.04
N GLY A 171 -12.00 19.11 -0.97
CA GLY A 171 -13.43 18.93 -1.10
C GLY A 171 -14.09 18.57 0.23
N SER A 172 -15.31 18.03 0.16
CA SER A 172 -16.14 17.80 1.34
C SER A 172 -15.70 16.62 2.20
N LYS A 173 -14.99 15.64 1.61
CA LYS A 173 -14.69 14.34 2.24
C LYS A 173 -13.19 14.05 2.40
N ILE A 174 -12.32 14.87 1.87
CA ILE A 174 -10.88 14.62 1.81
C ILE A 174 -10.15 15.83 2.38
N PHE A 175 -9.05 15.62 3.09
CA PHE A 175 -8.16 16.70 3.50
C PHE A 175 -7.73 17.55 2.30
N ASP A 176 -7.68 18.85 2.48
CA ASP A 176 -6.95 19.70 1.55
C ASP A 176 -5.43 19.59 1.77
N GLY A 177 -4.66 20.30 0.94
CA GLY A 177 -3.21 20.21 1.00
C GLY A 177 -2.62 20.66 2.34
N ASP A 178 -3.15 21.70 2.95
CA ASP A 178 -2.66 22.22 4.23
C ASP A 178 -3.01 21.29 5.39
N GLU A 179 -4.22 20.77 5.40
CA GLU A 179 -4.68 19.80 6.41
C GLU A 179 -3.89 18.49 6.34
N ALA A 180 -3.65 18.01 5.13
CA ALA A 180 -2.83 16.80 4.91
C ALA A 180 -1.39 17.03 5.36
N ALA A 181 -0.78 18.16 5.01
CA ALA A 181 0.57 18.52 5.45
C ALA A 181 0.68 18.64 6.98
N ALA A 182 -0.34 19.20 7.64
CA ALA A 182 -0.38 19.26 9.09
C ALA A 182 -0.35 17.85 9.73
N LEU A 183 -1.11 16.91 9.20
CA LEU A 183 -1.09 15.53 9.69
C LEU A 183 0.26 14.85 9.45
N VAL A 184 0.88 15.05 8.30
CA VAL A 184 2.24 14.55 8.01
C VAL A 184 3.23 15.07 9.04
N ASN A 185 3.20 16.36 9.33
CA ASN A 185 4.09 16.97 10.32
C ASN A 185 3.85 16.44 11.74
N GLN A 186 2.62 16.12 12.09
CA GLN A 186 2.26 15.54 13.38
C GLN A 186 2.72 14.09 13.53
N LEU A 187 2.55 13.28 12.50
CA LEU A 187 2.88 11.84 12.53
C LEU A 187 4.35 11.57 12.18
N ASN A 188 5.00 12.46 11.47
CA ASN A 188 6.40 12.35 11.04
C ASN A 188 6.72 10.99 10.36
N PRO A 189 5.97 10.58 9.33
CA PRO A 189 6.17 9.31 8.65
C PRO A 189 7.47 9.29 7.85
N LYS A 190 7.94 8.10 7.50
CA LYS A 190 9.15 7.94 6.67
C LYS A 190 8.85 8.06 5.18
N ARG A 191 7.68 7.60 4.76
CA ARG A 191 7.19 7.76 3.38
C ARG A 191 5.75 8.26 3.43
N VAL A 192 5.42 9.13 2.50
CA VAL A 192 4.07 9.66 2.33
C VAL A 192 3.63 9.41 0.91
N ILE A 193 2.50 8.74 0.74
CA ILE A 193 1.89 8.53 -0.57
C ILE A 193 0.57 9.29 -0.61
N PRO A 194 0.51 10.43 -1.31
CA PRO A 194 -0.74 11.14 -1.50
C PRO A 194 -1.66 10.37 -2.45
N VAL A 195 -2.93 10.34 -2.11
CA VAL A 195 -4.02 9.73 -2.88
C VAL A 195 -5.24 10.65 -2.90
N GLN A 196 -6.31 10.23 -3.57
CA GLN A 196 -7.59 10.95 -3.60
C GLN A 196 -7.44 12.40 -4.07
N TYR A 197 -6.77 12.57 -5.19
CA TYR A 197 -6.65 13.83 -5.92
C TYR A 197 -6.88 13.60 -7.41
N VAL A 198 -7.10 14.65 -8.16
CA VAL A 198 -7.43 14.58 -9.58
C VAL A 198 -6.25 15.07 -10.42
N ILE A 199 -5.98 14.40 -11.52
CA ILE A 199 -5.01 14.85 -12.53
C ILE A 199 -5.80 15.52 -13.67
N GLY A 200 -5.42 16.76 -13.99
CA GLY A 200 -6.13 17.55 -15.01
C GLY A 200 -7.44 18.12 -14.50
N GLU A 201 -8.39 18.31 -15.42
CA GLU A 201 -9.71 18.84 -15.10
C GLU A 201 -10.53 17.85 -14.27
N PRO A 202 -11.10 18.26 -13.14
CA PRO A 202 -11.98 17.40 -12.37
C PRO A 202 -13.20 16.97 -13.18
N PRO A 203 -13.65 15.71 -13.03
CA PRO A 203 -14.93 15.28 -13.59
C PRO A 203 -16.09 16.14 -13.07
N GLU A 204 -17.19 16.18 -13.84
CA GLU A 204 -18.39 16.89 -13.42
C GLU A 204 -18.87 16.42 -12.05
N GLY A 205 -19.13 17.36 -11.15
CA GLY A 205 -19.59 17.09 -9.79
C GLY A 205 -18.49 16.64 -8.81
N CYS A 206 -17.24 16.51 -9.24
CA CYS A 206 -16.11 16.26 -8.37
C CYS A 206 -15.64 17.55 -7.69
N ASP A 207 -15.51 17.54 -6.38
CA ASP A 207 -15.05 18.66 -5.57
C ASP A 207 -13.57 18.56 -5.15
N GLN A 208 -12.83 17.59 -5.69
CA GLN A 208 -11.40 17.42 -5.45
C GLN A 208 -10.56 18.18 -6.48
N GLY A 209 -9.38 18.61 -6.05
CA GLY A 209 -8.37 19.21 -6.90
C GLY A 209 -7.14 18.31 -7.05
N GLY A 210 -6.06 18.91 -7.54
CA GLY A 210 -4.79 18.24 -7.79
C GLY A 210 -3.92 18.06 -6.53
N VAL A 211 -2.75 17.49 -6.73
CA VAL A 211 -1.77 17.25 -5.66
C VAL A 211 -0.93 18.48 -5.31
N GLN A 212 -0.87 19.48 -6.18
CA GLN A 212 0.07 20.61 -6.05
C GLN A 212 -0.09 21.40 -4.75
N PRO A 213 -1.31 21.73 -4.26
CA PRO A 213 -1.46 22.41 -2.98
C PRO A 213 -0.81 21.66 -1.81
N PHE A 214 -0.89 20.34 -1.81
CA PHE A 214 -0.21 19.50 -0.81
C PHE A 214 1.31 19.58 -0.95
N LEU A 215 1.84 19.51 -2.16
CA LEU A 215 3.28 19.61 -2.41
C LEU A 215 3.82 20.98 -2.00
N ASP A 216 3.07 22.06 -2.25
CA ASP A 216 3.42 23.41 -1.82
C ASP A 216 3.45 23.52 -0.28
N ALA A 217 2.47 22.92 0.40
CA ALA A 217 2.42 22.87 1.87
C ALA A 217 3.53 22.00 2.48
N MET A 218 4.11 21.09 1.71
CA MET A 218 5.25 20.25 2.09
C MET A 218 6.59 20.83 1.62
N ALA A 219 6.67 22.11 1.32
CA ALA A 219 7.91 22.76 0.89
C ALA A 219 9.05 22.52 1.88
N GLY A 220 10.23 22.17 1.37
CA GLY A 220 11.39 21.75 2.17
C GLY A 220 11.48 20.25 2.44
N THR A 221 10.44 19.47 2.14
CA THR A 221 10.45 18.01 2.21
C THR A 221 10.83 17.43 0.84
N THR A 222 11.61 16.37 0.85
CA THR A 222 11.96 15.66 -0.39
C THR A 222 10.71 15.09 -1.05
N VAL A 223 10.51 15.41 -2.33
CA VAL A 223 9.43 14.87 -3.15
C VAL A 223 10.03 14.06 -4.29
N ARG A 224 9.55 12.83 -4.45
CA ARG A 224 9.90 11.97 -5.58
C ARG A 224 8.64 11.66 -6.39
N LYS A 225 8.71 11.91 -7.69
CA LYS A 225 7.71 11.47 -8.64
C LYS A 225 8.17 10.13 -9.21
N VAL A 226 7.32 9.13 -9.10
CA VAL A 226 7.63 7.76 -9.49
C VAL A 226 6.58 7.26 -10.46
N GLY A 227 6.81 6.07 -11.01
CA GLY A 227 5.83 5.40 -11.88
C GLY A 227 4.66 4.83 -11.08
N ARG A 228 3.95 3.94 -11.74
CA ARG A 228 2.75 3.27 -11.20
C ARG A 228 3.07 2.29 -10.07
N SER A 229 4.28 1.77 -9.99
CA SER A 229 4.67 0.76 -9.00
C SER A 229 6.02 1.10 -8.39
N ILE A 230 6.14 0.89 -7.08
CA ILE A 230 7.38 1.05 -6.33
C ILE A 230 7.61 -0.16 -5.45
N SER A 231 8.88 -0.41 -5.11
CA SER A 231 9.27 -1.39 -4.11
C SER A 231 9.97 -0.69 -2.96
N LEU A 232 9.52 -0.95 -1.74
CA LEU A 232 10.12 -0.44 -0.52
C LEU A 232 10.81 -1.59 0.22
N PRO A 233 12.03 -1.38 0.75
CA PRO A 233 12.67 -2.36 1.63
C PRO A 233 11.91 -2.49 2.95
N GLY A 234 12.14 -3.57 3.70
CA GLY A 234 11.49 -3.83 4.99
C GLY A 234 11.94 -2.91 6.13
N GLN A 235 12.92 -2.07 5.88
CA GLN A 235 13.38 -1.04 6.81
C GLN A 235 13.72 0.21 6.01
N LEU A 236 13.15 1.34 6.42
CA LEU A 236 13.35 2.65 5.80
C LEU A 236 14.23 3.53 6.69
N ASP A 237 14.95 4.46 6.08
CA ASP A 237 15.65 5.51 6.82
C ASP A 237 14.66 6.48 7.49
N ASP A 238 15.14 7.31 8.39
CA ASP A 238 14.31 8.23 9.18
C ASP A 238 13.84 9.49 8.41
N SER A 239 14.26 9.64 7.17
CA SER A 239 13.85 10.79 6.34
C SER A 239 12.40 10.68 5.92
N THR A 240 11.67 11.80 5.96
CA THR A 240 10.35 11.88 5.34
C THR A 240 10.50 12.16 3.84
N VAL A 241 9.94 11.29 3.02
CA VAL A 241 9.90 11.45 1.56
C VAL A 241 8.46 11.36 1.08
N VAL A 242 8.01 12.38 0.38
CA VAL A 242 6.72 12.35 -0.33
C VAL A 242 6.92 11.64 -1.66
N THR A 243 6.20 10.56 -1.87
CA THR A 243 6.28 9.73 -3.09
C THR A 243 4.99 9.86 -3.87
N VAL A 244 5.05 10.60 -4.98
CA VAL A 244 3.90 10.84 -5.87
C VAL A 244 3.90 9.75 -6.93
N MET A 245 2.86 8.92 -6.95
CA MET A 245 2.71 7.82 -7.88
C MET A 245 1.81 8.21 -9.07
N ASN A 246 2.02 7.53 -10.22
CA ASN A 246 1.14 7.65 -11.39
C ASN A 246 -0.11 6.76 -11.28
#